data_e69060b8341bb55ffa3dc948d4b9c428
#
_entry.id   e69060b8341bb55ffa3dc948d4b9c428
#
_cell.length_a   1.000
_cell.length_b   1.000
_cell.length_c   1.000
_cell.angle_alpha   90.00
_cell.angle_beta   90.00
_cell.angle_gamma   90.00
#
_symmetry.space_group_name_H-M   'P 1'
#
loop_
_entity.id
_entity.type
_entity.pdbx_description
1 polymer ?
#
loop_
_entity_poly.entity_id
_entity_poly.type
_entity_poly.pdbx_seq_one_letter_code
_entity_poly.pdbx_strand_id
1 'polypeptide(L)'
;SPAHPLQYSGNLNGQISEAGLSINVFKDYYMIQIKHPIPFPVGYDLTRIGPPETLLFFDIETTGFSADTALVYLIGCVWYQEGSWNLAQWFADSKEAEKEILAAFFSWAGKFSTLVHFNGDTFDIPFLEKRCARLKLPYSLNGLNSVDIYRKIRPLKKLLGLCSLKQKAVEAFLGVDRKDVCSGGELIEVYNEYLHNHDEGLLKLLLLHNEDDLKGMPSILPILCYKDLMEGPLKLSGCQLQEDAALLHLKYRTPMALPASFQAQSDWLKCQAAGGLLD
;
A
#
# COMPACT_ATOMS: atom_id res chain seq x y z
N SER A 1 -1.97 -47.44 -16.42
CA SER A 1 -1.65 -46.47 -17.50
C SER A 1 -1.84 -45.07 -16.94
N PRO A 2 -0.81 -44.23 -16.91
CA PRO A 2 -0.98 -42.85 -16.48
C PRO A 2 -1.59 -42.03 -17.63
N ALA A 3 -2.62 -41.26 -17.31
CA ALA A 3 -3.25 -40.34 -18.24
C ALA A 3 -2.26 -39.20 -18.58
N HIS A 4 -2.05 -39.00 -19.89
CA HIS A 4 -1.30 -37.88 -20.42
C HIS A 4 -2.00 -36.56 -20.08
N PRO A 5 -1.27 -35.53 -19.60
CA PRO A 5 -1.83 -34.19 -19.50
C PRO A 5 -1.99 -33.60 -20.90
N LEU A 6 -3.20 -33.15 -21.18
CA LEU A 6 -3.51 -32.39 -22.39
C LEU A 6 -2.65 -31.09 -22.40
N GLN A 7 -1.74 -31.02 -23.38
CA GLN A 7 -1.02 -29.79 -23.70
C GLN A 7 -2.01 -28.80 -24.32
N TYR A 8 -2.44 -27.84 -23.51
CA TYR A 8 -2.97 -26.58 -24.04
C TYR A 8 -1.84 -25.55 -24.08
N SER A 9 -1.16 -25.48 -25.23
CA SER A 9 -0.31 -24.36 -25.59
C SER A 9 -1.20 -23.23 -26.09
N GLY A 10 -1.74 -22.45 -25.19
CA GLY A 10 -2.44 -21.21 -25.48
C GLY A 10 -1.60 -20.05 -24.94
N ASN A 11 -0.74 -19.48 -25.77
CA ASN A 11 -0.16 -18.17 -25.54
C ASN A 11 -1.31 -17.15 -25.57
N LEU A 12 -1.85 -16.81 -24.41
CA LEU A 12 -2.67 -15.62 -24.25
C LEU A 12 -1.73 -14.42 -24.01
N ASN A 13 -1.00 -14.02 -25.03
CA ASN A 13 -0.45 -12.67 -25.15
C ASN A 13 -1.61 -11.73 -25.49
N GLY A 14 -2.44 -11.43 -24.51
CA GLY A 14 -3.49 -10.43 -24.65
C GLY A 14 -2.90 -9.05 -24.33
N GLN A 15 -2.57 -8.25 -25.35
CA GLN A 15 -2.42 -6.82 -25.19
C GLN A 15 -3.82 -6.24 -24.96
N ILE A 16 -4.16 -5.94 -23.72
CA ILE A 16 -5.29 -5.06 -23.43
C ILE A 16 -4.74 -3.63 -23.48
N SER A 17 -4.99 -2.95 -24.58
CA SER A 17 -4.63 -1.55 -24.77
C SER A 17 -5.76 -0.66 -24.24
N GLU A 18 -5.65 -0.18 -23.02
CA GLU A 18 -6.26 1.08 -22.64
C GLU A 18 -5.14 2.08 -22.35
N ALA A 19 -5.16 3.19 -23.07
CA ALA A 19 -4.27 4.35 -22.88
C ALA A 19 -2.74 4.08 -22.93
N GLY A 20 -2.25 3.27 -23.89
CA GLY A 20 -0.82 3.19 -24.21
C GLY A 20 0.04 2.36 -23.24
N LEU A 21 -0.56 1.60 -22.32
CA LEU A 21 0.12 0.72 -21.37
C LEU A 21 0.09 -0.72 -21.91
N SER A 22 1.27 -1.32 -22.06
CA SER A 22 1.40 -2.76 -22.35
C SER A 22 1.29 -3.54 -21.05
N ILE A 23 0.17 -4.20 -20.82
CA ILE A 23 -0.03 -5.12 -19.71
C ILE A 23 0.48 -6.48 -20.16
N ASN A 24 1.51 -7.01 -19.50
CA ASN A 24 1.97 -8.36 -19.72
C ASN A 24 1.21 -9.30 -18.78
N VAL A 25 0.34 -10.14 -19.34
CA VAL A 25 -0.35 -11.19 -18.61
C VAL A 25 0.34 -12.52 -18.92
N PHE A 26 0.86 -13.17 -17.91
CA PHE A 26 1.40 -14.52 -18.00
C PHE A 26 0.48 -15.44 -17.22
N LYS A 27 -0.01 -16.48 -17.87
CA LYS A 27 -0.80 -17.53 -17.21
C LYS A 27 0.04 -18.81 -17.14
N ASP A 28 0.64 -19.07 -15.99
CA ASP A 28 1.18 -20.38 -15.66
C ASP A 28 0.09 -21.20 -14.98
N TYR A 29 -0.07 -22.44 -15.32
CA TYR A 29 -1.09 -23.45 -15.05
C TYR A 29 -2.23 -23.12 -14.06
N TYR A 30 -2.01 -22.32 -13.01
CA TYR A 30 -3.00 -21.93 -11.99
C TYR A 30 -2.79 -20.53 -11.41
N MET A 31 -1.82 -19.77 -11.91
CA MET A 31 -1.51 -18.41 -11.47
C MET A 31 -1.58 -17.42 -12.63
N ILE A 32 -2.26 -16.30 -12.41
CA ILE A 32 -2.24 -15.17 -13.32
C ILE A 32 -1.25 -14.15 -12.74
N GLN A 33 -0.24 -13.80 -13.53
CA GLN A 33 0.68 -12.72 -13.20
C GLN A 33 0.43 -11.52 -14.10
N ILE A 34 0.29 -10.35 -13.47
CA ILE A 34 0.18 -9.05 -14.15
C ILE A 34 1.41 -8.23 -13.77
N LYS A 35 2.02 -7.57 -14.75
CA LYS A 35 3.11 -6.64 -14.52
C LYS A 35 3.08 -5.52 -15.54
N HIS A 36 3.07 -4.29 -15.05
CA HIS A 36 3.11 -3.09 -15.90
C HIS A 36 3.67 -1.89 -15.15
N PRO A 37 4.20 -0.87 -15.86
CA PRO A 37 4.53 0.41 -15.27
C PRO A 37 3.24 1.13 -14.89
N ILE A 38 3.27 1.89 -13.78
CA ILE A 38 2.17 2.73 -13.34
C ILE A 38 2.65 4.16 -13.07
N PRO A 39 2.01 5.16 -13.68
CA PRO A 39 2.32 6.55 -13.38
C PRO A 39 1.51 7.00 -12.16
N PHE A 40 2.18 7.45 -11.10
CA PHE A 40 1.56 8.25 -10.05
C PHE A 40 2.58 9.16 -9.39
N PRO A 41 2.15 10.36 -8.97
CA PRO A 41 3.03 11.27 -8.25
C PRO A 41 3.22 10.80 -6.80
N VAL A 42 4.45 10.89 -6.29
CA VAL A 42 4.74 10.71 -4.88
C VAL A 42 5.11 12.07 -4.31
N GLY A 43 4.23 12.63 -3.48
CA GLY A 43 4.41 13.92 -2.84
C GLY A 43 5.24 13.85 -1.55
N TYR A 44 6.04 12.81 -1.35
CA TYR A 44 6.86 12.57 -0.16
C TYR A 44 8.28 12.14 -0.54
N ASP A 45 9.27 12.63 0.20
CA ASP A 45 10.65 12.21 0.01
C ASP A 45 10.87 10.79 0.55
N LEU A 46 10.90 9.82 -0.35
CA LEU A 46 11.05 8.41 -0.03
C LEU A 46 12.34 8.10 0.74
N THR A 47 13.40 8.91 0.57
CA THR A 47 14.67 8.70 1.28
C THR A 47 14.52 8.73 2.80
N ARG A 48 13.41 9.30 3.31
CA ARG A 48 13.07 9.33 4.74
C ARG A 48 12.59 8.00 5.30
N ILE A 49 12.19 7.08 4.43
CA ILE A 49 11.78 5.72 4.81
C ILE A 49 12.75 4.64 4.30
N GLY A 50 13.65 5.01 3.38
CA GLY A 50 14.70 4.15 2.83
C GLY A 50 15.08 4.56 1.42
N PRO A 51 16.18 4.03 0.86
CA PRO A 51 16.50 4.26 -0.54
C PRO A 51 15.36 3.78 -1.44
N PRO A 52 14.82 4.61 -2.36
CA PRO A 52 13.61 4.32 -3.12
C PRO A 52 13.61 2.95 -3.82
N GLU A 53 14.74 2.56 -4.37
CA GLU A 53 14.90 1.30 -5.12
C GLU A 53 14.89 0.06 -4.22
N THR A 54 14.97 0.25 -2.91
CA THR A 54 14.96 -0.83 -1.91
C THR A 54 13.61 -1.02 -1.25
N LEU A 55 12.63 -0.18 -1.59
CA LEU A 55 11.29 -0.20 -1.01
C LEU A 55 10.35 -1.06 -1.86
N LEU A 56 9.66 -1.99 -1.23
CA LEU A 56 8.57 -2.76 -1.81
C LEU A 56 7.28 -2.45 -1.07
N PHE A 57 6.36 -1.77 -1.72
CA PHE A 57 4.99 -1.61 -1.21
C PHE A 57 4.22 -2.86 -1.57
N PHE A 58 3.46 -3.43 -0.65
CA PHE A 58 2.68 -4.63 -0.91
C PHE A 58 1.37 -4.65 -0.13
N ASP A 59 0.44 -5.44 -0.65
CA ASP A 59 -0.88 -5.67 -0.08
C ASP A 59 -1.37 -7.07 -0.47
N ILE A 60 -2.22 -7.70 0.36
CA ILE A 60 -2.76 -9.02 0.11
C ILE A 60 -4.28 -9.04 0.18
N GLU A 61 -4.87 -9.92 -0.65
CA GLU A 61 -6.27 -10.25 -0.57
C GLU A 61 -6.46 -11.70 -0.10
N THR A 62 -7.39 -11.89 0.81
CA THR A 62 -7.61 -13.18 1.47
C THR A 62 -9.08 -13.57 1.49
N THR A 63 -9.36 -14.85 1.58
CA THR A 63 -10.72 -15.37 1.68
C THR A 63 -11.30 -15.29 3.10
N GLY A 64 -10.65 -14.56 4.01
CA GLY A 64 -11.09 -14.35 5.38
C GLY A 64 -9.98 -13.90 6.30
N PHE A 65 -10.30 -13.60 7.55
CA PHE A 65 -9.36 -12.98 8.50
C PHE A 65 -8.42 -13.97 9.20
N SER A 66 -8.69 -15.27 9.15
CA SER A 66 -7.88 -16.28 9.84
C SER A 66 -7.05 -17.09 8.86
N ALA A 67 -5.74 -16.97 8.93
CA ALA A 67 -4.81 -17.76 8.12
C ALA A 67 -4.87 -19.28 8.41
N ASP A 68 -5.61 -19.73 9.43
CA ASP A 68 -5.87 -21.15 9.69
C ASP A 68 -6.90 -21.74 8.73
N THR A 69 -7.88 -20.94 8.33
CA THR A 69 -9.04 -21.39 7.54
C THR A 69 -9.16 -20.72 6.18
N ALA A 70 -8.60 -19.53 6.05
CA ALA A 70 -8.60 -18.75 4.81
C ALA A 70 -7.28 -18.92 4.04
N LEU A 71 -7.32 -18.60 2.76
CA LEU A 71 -6.15 -18.59 1.86
C LEU A 71 -5.88 -17.16 1.34
N VAL A 72 -4.68 -16.94 0.86
CA VAL A 72 -4.31 -15.76 0.07
C VAL A 72 -4.65 -16.04 -1.38
N TYR A 73 -5.45 -15.18 -2.01
CA TYR A 73 -5.79 -15.37 -3.43
C TYR A 73 -5.16 -14.30 -4.35
N LEU A 74 -4.69 -13.20 -3.78
CA LEU A 74 -4.01 -12.16 -4.55
C LEU A 74 -2.94 -11.52 -3.67
N ILE A 75 -1.75 -11.36 -4.23
CA ILE A 75 -0.67 -10.57 -3.64
C ILE A 75 -0.27 -9.54 -4.69
N GLY A 76 -0.30 -8.29 -4.31
CA GLY A 76 0.15 -7.21 -5.17
C GLY A 76 1.31 -6.44 -4.59
N CYS A 77 2.13 -5.87 -5.44
CA CYS A 77 3.19 -4.97 -5.02
C CYS A 77 3.48 -3.88 -6.04
N VAL A 78 4.02 -2.75 -5.53
CA VAL A 78 4.55 -1.66 -6.34
C VAL A 78 5.95 -1.29 -5.84
N TRP A 79 6.81 -0.91 -6.77
CA TRP A 79 8.17 -0.49 -6.46
C TRP A 79 8.67 0.54 -7.46
N TYR A 80 9.67 1.32 -7.05
CA TYR A 80 10.34 2.29 -7.89
C TYR A 80 11.63 1.70 -8.46
N GLN A 81 11.81 1.77 -9.77
CA GLN A 81 13.01 1.31 -10.44
C GLN A 81 13.26 2.11 -11.71
N GLU A 82 14.52 2.54 -11.94
CA GLU A 82 14.95 3.23 -13.18
C GLU A 82 14.07 4.43 -13.56
N GLY A 83 13.69 5.23 -12.57
CA GLY A 83 12.86 6.42 -12.79
C GLY A 83 11.37 6.15 -12.96
N SER A 84 10.93 4.90 -12.85
CA SER A 84 9.55 4.49 -13.07
C SER A 84 8.98 3.71 -11.90
N TRP A 85 7.69 3.87 -11.63
CA TRP A 85 6.94 3.00 -10.76
C TRP A 85 6.43 1.80 -11.55
N ASN A 86 6.46 0.65 -10.93
CA ASN A 86 6.03 -0.61 -11.51
C ASN A 86 5.07 -1.30 -10.55
N LEU A 87 4.12 -2.04 -11.10
CA LEU A 87 3.19 -2.88 -10.38
C LEU A 87 3.38 -4.34 -10.80
N ALA A 88 3.26 -5.25 -9.86
CA ALA A 88 3.04 -6.66 -10.14
C ALA A 88 1.92 -7.19 -9.23
N GLN A 89 1.11 -8.08 -9.77
CA GLN A 89 0.08 -8.80 -9.05
C GLN A 89 0.18 -10.29 -9.40
N TRP A 90 0.06 -11.15 -8.39
CA TRP A 90 0.00 -12.60 -8.52
C TRP A 90 -1.35 -13.05 -7.98
N PHE A 91 -2.19 -13.55 -8.88
CA PHE A 91 -3.56 -13.95 -8.60
C PHE A 91 -3.68 -15.47 -8.68
N ALA A 92 -4.30 -16.09 -7.69
CA ALA A 92 -4.59 -17.52 -7.65
C ALA A 92 -5.86 -17.82 -8.44
N ASP A 93 -5.69 -18.38 -9.64
CA ASP A 93 -6.77 -18.77 -10.55
C ASP A 93 -7.53 -20.03 -10.05
N SER A 94 -7.03 -20.64 -9.01
CA SER A 94 -7.63 -21.73 -8.23
C SER A 94 -7.13 -21.70 -6.79
N LYS A 95 -7.78 -22.44 -5.88
CA LYS A 95 -7.33 -22.51 -4.48
C LYS A 95 -5.96 -23.17 -4.32
N GLU A 96 -5.61 -24.08 -5.22
CA GLU A 96 -4.34 -24.81 -5.27
C GLU A 96 -3.18 -23.88 -5.61
N ALA A 97 -3.44 -22.80 -6.36
CA ALA A 97 -2.43 -21.84 -6.80
C ALA A 97 -1.90 -20.93 -5.69
N GLU A 98 -2.41 -21.01 -4.47
CA GLU A 98 -1.89 -20.25 -3.34
C GLU A 98 -0.38 -20.44 -3.14
N LYS A 99 0.13 -21.66 -3.34
CA LYS A 99 1.56 -21.95 -3.19
C LYS A 99 2.41 -21.22 -4.22
N GLU A 100 1.93 -21.15 -5.45
CA GLU A 100 2.60 -20.52 -6.58
C GLU A 100 2.67 -18.99 -6.38
N ILE A 101 1.59 -18.36 -5.98
CA ILE A 101 1.59 -16.90 -5.73
C ILE A 101 2.46 -16.53 -4.53
N LEU A 102 2.45 -17.35 -3.47
CA LEU A 102 3.36 -17.17 -2.33
C LEU A 102 4.82 -17.30 -2.78
N ALA A 103 5.17 -18.36 -3.51
CA ALA A 103 6.53 -18.55 -4.02
C ALA A 103 7.00 -17.38 -4.89
N ALA A 104 6.14 -16.91 -5.80
CA ALA A 104 6.43 -15.78 -6.68
C ALA A 104 6.68 -14.48 -5.88
N PHE A 105 5.80 -14.17 -4.94
CA PHE A 105 5.93 -12.99 -4.09
C PHE A 105 7.21 -13.03 -3.23
N PHE A 106 7.47 -14.12 -2.52
CA PHE A 106 8.66 -14.22 -1.65
C PHE A 106 9.97 -14.15 -2.45
N SER A 107 10.02 -14.78 -3.62
CA SER A 107 11.16 -14.65 -4.54
C SER A 107 11.37 -13.20 -5.00
N TRP A 108 10.27 -12.46 -5.19
CA TRP A 108 10.34 -11.05 -5.57
C TRP A 108 10.72 -10.17 -4.40
N ALA A 109 10.08 -10.33 -3.25
CA ALA A 109 10.32 -9.55 -2.03
C ALA A 109 11.77 -9.64 -1.53
N GLY A 110 12.41 -10.79 -1.73
CA GLY A 110 13.82 -11.01 -1.38
C GLY A 110 14.83 -10.11 -2.12
N LYS A 111 14.39 -9.35 -3.13
CA LYS A 111 15.24 -8.37 -3.85
C LYS A 111 15.25 -6.99 -3.18
N PHE A 112 14.43 -6.77 -2.18
CA PHE A 112 14.25 -5.52 -1.48
C PHE A 112 14.73 -5.63 -0.04
N SER A 113 14.92 -4.50 0.63
CA SER A 113 15.33 -4.48 2.03
C SER A 113 14.23 -3.98 2.97
N THR A 114 13.19 -3.35 2.43
CA THR A 114 12.15 -2.72 3.22
C THR A 114 10.78 -2.97 2.60
N LEU A 115 9.88 -3.53 3.41
CA LEU A 115 8.47 -3.66 3.09
C LEU A 115 7.71 -2.42 3.57
N VAL A 116 6.91 -1.83 2.70
CA VAL A 116 6.02 -0.72 3.04
C VAL A 116 4.58 -1.20 2.85
N HIS A 117 3.74 -0.99 3.83
CA HIS A 117 2.37 -1.51 3.83
C HIS A 117 1.45 -0.69 4.72
N PHE A 118 0.17 -1.00 4.66
CA PHE A 118 -0.86 -0.35 5.48
C PHE A 118 -1.46 -1.34 6.47
N ASN A 119 -1.08 -1.27 7.75
CA ASN A 119 -1.48 -2.21 8.81
C ASN A 119 -0.96 -3.66 8.66
N GLY A 120 -0.01 -3.89 7.78
CA GLY A 120 0.51 -5.22 7.47
C GLY A 120 1.29 -5.88 8.60
N ASP A 121 1.84 -5.12 9.54
CA ASP A 121 2.49 -5.68 10.75
C ASP A 121 1.53 -6.53 11.59
N THR A 122 0.22 -6.24 11.52
CA THR A 122 -0.80 -6.95 12.30
C THR A 122 -1.65 -7.90 11.49
N PHE A 123 -1.62 -7.81 10.16
CA PHE A 123 -2.41 -8.65 9.29
C PHE A 123 -1.59 -9.32 8.19
N ASP A 124 -1.11 -8.60 7.19
CA ASP A 124 -0.52 -9.18 5.98
C ASP A 124 0.70 -10.05 6.27
N ILE A 125 1.67 -9.52 7.01
CA ILE A 125 2.92 -10.23 7.33
C ILE A 125 2.64 -11.50 8.14
N PRO A 126 1.93 -11.44 9.29
CA PRO A 126 1.60 -12.65 10.04
C PRO A 126 0.74 -13.65 9.27
N PHE A 127 -0.15 -13.15 8.39
CA PHE A 127 -0.97 -14.01 7.56
C PHE A 127 -0.12 -14.80 6.56
N LEU A 128 0.74 -14.13 5.79
CA LEU A 128 1.66 -14.75 4.85
C LEU A 128 2.59 -15.78 5.52
N GLU A 129 3.21 -15.41 6.63
CA GLU A 129 4.10 -16.28 7.41
C GLU A 129 3.36 -17.55 7.87
N LYS A 130 2.15 -17.39 8.39
CA LYS A 130 1.34 -18.52 8.86
C LYS A 130 0.88 -19.40 7.71
N ARG A 131 0.53 -18.83 6.55
CA ARG A 131 0.20 -19.61 5.34
C ARG A 131 1.40 -20.41 4.85
N CYS A 132 2.58 -19.80 4.79
CA CYS A 132 3.80 -20.50 4.43
C CYS A 132 4.08 -21.68 5.38
N ALA A 133 3.96 -21.48 6.69
CA ALA A 133 4.14 -22.55 7.67
C ALA A 133 3.15 -23.71 7.47
N ARG A 134 1.87 -23.41 7.25
CA ARG A 134 0.83 -24.43 7.00
C ARG A 134 1.06 -25.21 5.70
N LEU A 135 1.50 -24.54 4.67
CA LEU A 135 1.79 -25.14 3.36
C LEU A 135 3.19 -25.78 3.29
N LYS A 136 3.96 -25.73 4.40
CA LYS A 136 5.34 -26.23 4.52
C LYS A 136 6.27 -25.59 3.48
N LEU A 137 6.08 -24.30 3.22
CA LEU A 137 6.94 -23.51 2.35
C LEU A 137 8.09 -22.89 3.19
N PRO A 138 9.33 -22.89 2.69
CA PRO A 138 10.50 -22.43 3.43
C PRO A 138 10.69 -20.90 3.29
N TYR A 139 9.61 -20.12 3.27
CA TYR A 139 9.66 -18.68 3.06
C TYR A 139 9.40 -17.92 4.36
N SER A 140 10.10 -16.79 4.51
CA SER A 140 9.92 -15.87 5.62
C SER A 140 10.27 -14.45 5.18
N LEU A 141 9.61 -13.46 5.76
CA LEU A 141 9.92 -12.03 5.61
C LEU A 141 10.90 -11.54 6.70
N ASN A 142 11.35 -12.44 7.57
CA ASN A 142 12.35 -12.12 8.59
C ASN A 142 13.63 -11.58 7.94
N GLY A 143 14.11 -10.46 8.45
CA GLY A 143 15.30 -9.78 7.91
C GLY A 143 14.98 -8.63 6.96
N LEU A 144 13.73 -8.45 6.53
CA LEU A 144 13.28 -7.24 5.87
C LEU A 144 12.80 -6.21 6.90
N ASN A 145 13.14 -4.94 6.67
CA ASN A 145 12.59 -3.86 7.47
C ASN A 145 11.10 -3.70 7.18
N SER A 146 10.33 -3.28 8.17
CA SER A 146 8.91 -3.00 8.03
C SER A 146 8.61 -1.52 8.25
N VAL A 147 7.88 -0.92 7.32
CA VAL A 147 7.33 0.42 7.42
C VAL A 147 5.81 0.34 7.34
N ASP A 148 5.18 0.31 8.49
CA ASP A 148 3.71 0.29 8.61
C ASP A 148 3.18 1.73 8.63
N ILE A 149 2.55 2.15 7.54
CA ILE A 149 1.98 3.50 7.38
C ILE A 149 0.88 3.72 8.44
N TYR A 150 0.00 2.75 8.67
CA TYR A 150 -1.06 2.84 9.67
C TYR A 150 -0.51 3.14 11.06
N ARG A 151 0.55 2.43 11.48
CA ARG A 151 1.18 2.65 12.80
C ARG A 151 1.79 4.04 12.91
N LYS A 152 2.38 4.54 11.83
CA LYS A 152 3.00 5.87 11.80
C LYS A 152 1.97 7.00 11.88
N ILE A 153 0.78 6.83 11.29
CA ILE A 153 -0.26 7.87 11.27
C ILE A 153 -1.24 7.78 12.46
N ARG A 154 -1.31 6.63 13.12
CA ARG A 154 -2.23 6.41 14.24
C ARG A 154 -2.15 7.49 15.33
N PRO A 155 -0.96 7.97 15.78
CA PRO A 155 -0.86 9.05 16.76
C PRO A 155 -1.41 10.37 16.25
N LEU A 156 -1.44 10.59 14.94
CA LEU A 156 -1.87 11.84 14.31
C LEU A 156 -3.39 11.95 14.14
N LYS A 157 -4.15 10.87 14.40
CA LYS A 157 -5.61 10.82 14.17
C LYS A 157 -6.35 12.01 14.75
N LYS A 158 -6.10 12.30 16.04
CA LYS A 158 -6.77 13.40 16.75
C LYS A 158 -6.31 14.77 16.24
N LEU A 159 -5.00 14.94 16.01
CA LEU A 159 -4.42 16.18 15.52
C LEU A 159 -4.98 16.58 14.17
N LEU A 160 -5.11 15.61 13.25
CA LEU A 160 -5.57 15.85 11.89
C LEU A 160 -7.10 15.75 11.74
N GLY A 161 -7.83 15.45 12.82
CA GLY A 161 -9.29 15.31 12.78
C GLY A 161 -9.77 14.15 11.90
N LEU A 162 -8.94 13.10 11.72
CA LEU A 162 -9.31 11.97 10.87
C LEU A 162 -10.49 11.19 11.48
N CYS A 163 -11.57 11.07 10.72
CA CYS A 163 -12.76 10.32 11.14
C CYS A 163 -12.45 8.82 11.29
N SER A 164 -11.57 8.29 10.46
CA SER A 164 -11.13 6.90 10.44
C SER A 164 -9.64 6.81 10.11
N LEU A 165 -9.01 5.69 10.48
CA LEU A 165 -7.63 5.34 10.09
C LEU A 165 -7.61 4.29 8.97
N LYS A 166 -8.72 3.99 8.32
CA LYS A 166 -8.71 3.17 7.10
C LYS A 166 -7.98 3.90 5.99
N GLN A 167 -7.28 3.19 5.12
CA GLN A 167 -6.54 3.78 4.00
C GLN A 167 -7.42 4.72 3.18
N LYS A 168 -8.62 4.31 2.80
CA LYS A 168 -9.62 5.14 2.08
C LYS A 168 -9.94 6.48 2.77
N ALA A 169 -9.92 6.53 4.10
CA ALA A 169 -10.16 7.77 4.84
C ALA A 169 -8.95 8.70 4.82
N VAL A 170 -7.75 8.14 4.82
CA VAL A 170 -6.49 8.91 4.68
C VAL A 170 -6.36 9.44 3.25
N GLU A 171 -6.69 8.63 2.25
CA GLU A 171 -6.76 9.04 0.85
C GLU A 171 -7.71 10.23 0.66
N ALA A 172 -8.94 10.12 1.19
CA ALA A 172 -9.92 11.22 1.13
C ALA A 172 -9.41 12.49 1.83
N PHE A 173 -8.72 12.38 2.97
CA PHE A 173 -8.11 13.51 3.66
C PHE A 173 -7.05 14.23 2.80
N LEU A 174 -6.30 13.47 2.01
CA LEU A 174 -5.25 14.00 1.12
C LEU A 174 -5.76 14.34 -0.29
N GLY A 175 -7.05 14.13 -0.59
CA GLY A 175 -7.62 14.39 -1.91
C GLY A 175 -7.18 13.38 -2.97
N VAL A 176 -6.87 12.14 -2.56
CA VAL A 176 -6.53 11.04 -3.48
C VAL A 176 -7.81 10.37 -3.94
N ASP A 177 -8.04 10.36 -5.25
CA ASP A 177 -9.20 9.73 -5.86
C ASP A 177 -8.99 8.22 -6.01
N ARG A 178 -10.08 7.46 -5.79
CA ARG A 178 -10.15 6.01 -6.02
C ARG A 178 -11.19 5.68 -7.08
N LYS A 179 -10.94 4.62 -7.82
CA LYS A 179 -11.91 4.05 -8.78
C LYS A 179 -12.72 2.91 -8.16
N ASP A 180 -12.11 2.17 -7.24
CA ASP A 180 -12.76 1.06 -6.56
C ASP A 180 -13.72 1.52 -5.48
N VAL A 181 -14.92 0.91 -5.45
CA VAL A 181 -15.99 1.19 -4.49
C VAL A 181 -16.30 0.02 -3.55
N CYS A 182 -15.70 -1.17 -3.80
CA CYS A 182 -15.96 -2.39 -3.05
C CYS A 182 -15.29 -2.38 -1.68
N SER A 183 -15.83 -3.16 -0.77
CA SER A 183 -15.19 -3.50 0.51
C SER A 183 -14.51 -4.87 0.41
N GLY A 184 -13.45 -5.11 1.18
CA GLY A 184 -12.75 -6.41 1.18
C GLY A 184 -13.65 -7.61 1.53
N GLY A 185 -14.75 -7.41 2.30
CA GLY A 185 -15.72 -8.46 2.59
C GLY A 185 -16.52 -8.91 1.37
N GLU A 186 -16.94 -7.96 0.53
CA GLU A 186 -17.64 -8.25 -0.72
C GLU A 186 -16.75 -8.99 -1.73
N LEU A 187 -15.45 -8.70 -1.73
CA LEU A 187 -14.50 -9.33 -2.64
C LEU A 187 -14.27 -10.81 -2.36
N ILE A 188 -14.50 -11.29 -1.14
CA ILE A 188 -14.45 -12.72 -0.83
C ILE A 188 -15.53 -13.47 -1.61
N GLU A 189 -16.74 -12.92 -1.69
CA GLU A 189 -17.83 -13.51 -2.45
C GLU A 189 -17.55 -13.43 -3.95
N VAL A 190 -17.02 -12.30 -4.43
CA VAL A 190 -16.59 -12.12 -5.84
C VAL A 190 -15.53 -13.15 -6.21
N TYR A 191 -14.52 -13.41 -5.37
CA TYR A 191 -13.51 -14.43 -5.64
C TYR A 191 -14.11 -15.84 -5.66
N ASN A 192 -15.01 -16.15 -4.72
CA ASN A 192 -15.69 -17.45 -4.73
C ASN A 192 -16.53 -17.65 -5.99
N GLU A 193 -17.23 -16.63 -6.46
CA GLU A 193 -17.97 -16.68 -7.73
C GLU A 193 -17.04 -16.84 -8.93
N TYR A 194 -15.93 -16.09 -8.95
CA TYR A 194 -14.89 -16.24 -9.98
C TYR A 194 -14.39 -17.68 -10.10
N LEU A 195 -14.14 -18.36 -8.99
CA LEU A 195 -13.69 -19.76 -8.99
C LEU A 195 -14.69 -20.73 -9.62
N HIS A 196 -15.98 -20.36 -9.71
CA HIS A 196 -17.01 -21.19 -10.33
C HIS A 196 -17.13 -20.98 -11.84
N ASN A 197 -16.96 -19.73 -12.30
CA ASN A 197 -17.30 -19.36 -13.67
C ASN A 197 -16.12 -18.78 -14.46
N HIS A 198 -15.03 -18.40 -13.80
CA HIS A 198 -13.86 -17.72 -14.39
C HIS A 198 -14.24 -16.48 -15.21
N ASP A 199 -15.25 -15.71 -14.75
CA ASP A 199 -15.69 -14.50 -15.41
C ASP A 199 -14.60 -13.42 -15.38
N GLU A 200 -14.25 -12.89 -16.55
CA GLU A 200 -13.19 -11.88 -16.68
C GLU A 200 -13.57 -10.54 -16.02
N GLY A 201 -14.85 -10.23 -15.89
CA GLY A 201 -15.32 -9.01 -15.22
C GLY A 201 -15.06 -9.09 -13.71
N LEU A 202 -15.29 -10.28 -13.10
CA LEU A 202 -14.99 -10.52 -11.70
C LEU A 202 -13.48 -10.47 -11.45
N LEU A 203 -12.67 -11.06 -12.34
CA LEU A 203 -11.22 -10.97 -12.25
C LEU A 203 -10.74 -9.52 -12.29
N LYS A 204 -11.24 -8.72 -13.24
CA LYS A 204 -10.88 -7.30 -13.36
C LYS A 204 -11.25 -6.51 -12.10
N LEU A 205 -12.40 -6.82 -11.49
CA LEU A 205 -12.83 -6.17 -10.25
C LEU A 205 -11.87 -6.47 -9.08
N LEU A 206 -11.49 -7.75 -8.92
CA LEU A 206 -10.54 -8.19 -7.87
C LEU A 206 -9.17 -7.53 -8.05
N LEU A 207 -8.65 -7.52 -9.27
CA LEU A 207 -7.36 -6.91 -9.60
C LEU A 207 -7.37 -5.39 -9.40
N LEU A 208 -8.45 -4.72 -9.81
CA LEU A 208 -8.59 -3.26 -9.67
C LEU A 208 -8.61 -2.83 -8.20
N HIS A 209 -9.29 -3.58 -7.33
CA HIS A 209 -9.32 -3.26 -5.90
C HIS A 209 -7.91 -3.23 -5.30
N ASN A 210 -7.17 -4.32 -5.47
CA ASN A 210 -5.79 -4.42 -4.98
C ASN A 210 -4.87 -3.38 -5.66
N GLU A 211 -5.04 -3.11 -6.95
CA GLU A 211 -4.27 -2.07 -7.65
C GLU A 211 -4.52 -0.68 -7.04
N ASP A 212 -5.77 -0.35 -6.70
CA ASP A 212 -6.10 0.93 -6.07
C ASP A 212 -5.53 1.03 -4.64
N ASP A 213 -5.52 -0.07 -3.86
CA ASP A 213 -4.86 -0.10 -2.55
C ASP A 213 -3.34 0.08 -2.68
N LEU A 214 -2.72 -0.56 -3.66
CA LEU A 214 -1.30 -0.44 -3.96
C LEU A 214 -0.90 0.97 -4.40
N LYS A 215 -1.69 1.62 -5.26
CA LYS A 215 -1.47 3.01 -5.70
C LYS A 215 -1.71 4.00 -4.57
N GLY A 216 -2.69 3.71 -3.74
CA GLY A 216 -3.05 4.52 -2.58
C GLY A 216 -1.88 4.66 -1.60
N MET A 217 -1.14 3.59 -1.32
CA MET A 217 -0.06 3.62 -0.32
C MET A 217 1.02 4.68 -0.59
N PRO A 218 1.68 4.75 -1.77
CA PRO A 218 2.63 5.82 -2.05
C PRO A 218 1.96 7.21 -2.10
N SER A 219 0.70 7.27 -2.54
CA SER A 219 -0.04 8.53 -2.67
C SER A 219 -0.40 9.14 -1.32
N ILE A 220 -0.54 8.33 -0.26
CA ILE A 220 -0.83 8.82 1.11
C ILE A 220 0.42 9.10 1.94
N LEU A 221 1.63 8.77 1.47
CA LEU A 221 2.86 9.04 2.21
C LEU A 221 3.03 10.51 2.64
N PRO A 222 2.53 11.53 1.91
CA PRO A 222 2.59 12.92 2.37
C PRO A 222 2.01 13.15 3.77
N ILE A 223 1.12 12.27 4.27
CA ILE A 223 0.64 12.36 5.64
C ILE A 223 1.77 12.20 6.68
N LEU A 224 2.86 11.53 6.33
CA LEU A 224 4.02 11.36 7.21
C LEU A 224 4.76 12.70 7.45
N CYS A 225 4.54 13.72 6.61
CA CYS A 225 5.08 15.06 6.85
C CYS A 225 4.66 15.63 8.21
N TYR A 226 3.47 15.29 8.70
CA TYR A 226 3.03 15.71 10.04
C TYR A 226 3.81 15.03 11.16
N LYS A 227 4.16 13.76 10.98
CA LYS A 227 5.03 13.04 11.91
C LYS A 227 6.44 13.63 11.88
N ASP A 228 6.97 13.85 10.67
CA ASP A 228 8.29 14.46 10.49
C ASP A 228 8.35 15.89 11.05
N LEU A 229 7.25 16.66 10.99
CA LEU A 229 7.13 17.94 11.66
C LEU A 229 7.27 17.82 13.17
N MET A 230 6.65 16.82 13.77
CA MET A 230 6.65 16.64 15.22
C MET A 230 7.98 16.09 15.75
N GLU A 231 8.71 15.33 14.96
CA GLU A 231 9.96 14.66 15.33
C GLU A 231 11.21 15.36 14.77
N GLY A 232 11.04 16.20 13.77
CA GLY A 232 12.14 16.87 13.06
C GLY A 232 12.58 18.16 13.71
N PRO A 233 13.77 18.65 13.32
CA PRO A 233 14.26 19.95 13.79
C PRO A 233 13.42 21.08 13.19
N LEU A 234 12.83 21.90 14.05
CA LEU A 234 12.16 23.13 13.67
C LEU A 234 13.20 24.28 13.66
N LYS A 235 13.22 25.06 12.59
CA LYS A 235 14.10 26.23 12.50
C LYS A 235 13.32 27.49 12.82
N LEU A 236 13.63 28.12 13.96
CA LEU A 236 13.04 29.42 14.33
C LEU A 236 13.34 30.43 13.23
N SER A 237 12.30 31.06 12.69
CA SER A 237 12.37 32.05 11.63
C SER A 237 11.88 33.43 12.05
N GLY A 238 11.17 33.54 13.17
CA GLY A 238 10.68 34.76 13.73
C GLY A 238 10.22 34.60 15.17
N CYS A 239 10.36 35.70 15.93
CA CYS A 239 9.88 35.81 17.31
C CYS A 239 9.34 37.23 17.50
N GLN A 240 8.13 37.35 18.02
CA GLN A 240 7.49 38.63 18.31
C GLN A 240 6.75 38.55 19.64
N LEU A 241 7.07 39.44 20.56
CA LEU A 241 6.35 39.59 21.81
C LEU A 241 5.24 40.65 21.62
N GLN A 242 4.03 40.26 21.96
CA GLN A 242 2.88 41.16 22.01
C GLN A 242 2.60 41.49 23.49
N GLU A 243 3.15 42.59 23.96
CA GLU A 243 3.19 42.96 25.39
C GLU A 243 1.77 43.16 25.97
N ASP A 244 0.86 43.78 25.21
CA ASP A 244 -0.52 44.06 25.63
C ASP A 244 -1.34 42.79 25.94
N ALA A 245 -0.99 41.68 25.30
CA ALA A 245 -1.66 40.41 25.46
C ALA A 245 -0.86 39.38 26.25
N ALA A 246 0.37 39.70 26.69
CA ALA A 246 1.33 38.79 27.26
C ALA A 246 1.50 37.52 26.36
N LEU A 247 1.52 37.74 25.05
CA LEU A 247 1.53 36.66 24.05
C LEU A 247 2.87 36.69 23.31
N LEU A 248 3.47 35.50 23.17
CA LEU A 248 4.69 35.29 22.41
C LEU A 248 4.35 34.56 21.12
N HIS A 249 4.57 35.19 19.97
CA HIS A 249 4.47 34.57 18.66
C HIS A 249 5.82 34.03 18.23
N LEU A 250 5.85 32.75 17.90
CA LEU A 250 7.04 32.05 17.42
C LEU A 250 6.74 31.45 16.03
N LYS A 251 7.54 31.85 15.05
CA LYS A 251 7.44 31.29 13.69
C LYS A 251 8.59 30.34 13.41
N TYR A 252 8.25 29.17 12.92
CA TYR A 252 9.22 28.16 12.56
C TYR A 252 9.08 27.78 11.08
N ARG A 253 10.20 27.46 10.46
CA ARG A 253 10.21 26.73 9.18
C ARG A 253 10.21 25.24 9.47
N THR A 254 9.34 24.54 8.79
CA THR A 254 9.24 23.07 8.85
C THR A 254 10.22 22.45 7.87
N PRO A 255 10.68 21.22 8.12
CA PRO A 255 11.59 20.51 7.22
C PRO A 255 10.98 20.21 5.84
N MET A 256 9.67 20.29 5.71
CA MET A 256 8.92 20.06 4.48
C MET A 256 7.59 20.80 4.48
N ALA A 257 7.00 20.96 3.29
CA ALA A 257 5.64 21.46 3.15
C ALA A 257 4.63 20.42 3.64
N LEU A 258 3.60 20.86 4.36
CA LEU A 258 2.50 20.01 4.80
C LEU A 258 1.44 19.90 3.69
N PRO A 259 0.84 18.74 3.48
CA PRO A 259 -0.16 18.54 2.43
C PRO A 259 -1.46 19.32 2.71
N ALA A 260 -1.83 19.51 3.98
CA ALA A 260 -2.95 20.36 4.40
C ALA A 260 -2.58 21.11 5.67
N SER A 261 -3.20 22.26 5.89
CA SER A 261 -3.05 23.01 7.12
C SER A 261 -3.75 22.32 8.28
N PHE A 262 -3.22 22.50 9.49
CA PHE A 262 -3.91 22.13 10.71
C PHE A 262 -3.79 23.21 11.77
N GLN A 263 -4.69 23.19 12.74
CA GLN A 263 -4.66 24.02 13.93
C GLN A 263 -4.81 23.14 15.16
N ALA A 264 -4.05 23.47 16.21
CA ALA A 264 -4.18 22.86 17.51
C ALA A 264 -4.18 23.94 18.59
N GLN A 265 -4.94 23.70 19.66
CA GLN A 265 -5.05 24.65 20.76
C GLN A 265 -5.12 23.91 22.09
N SER A 266 -4.45 24.47 23.08
CA SER A 266 -4.57 24.15 24.49
C SER A 266 -4.86 25.42 25.28
N ASP A 267 -4.93 25.36 26.62
CA ASP A 267 -5.19 26.50 27.48
C ASP A 267 -4.12 27.60 27.38
N TRP A 268 -2.92 27.25 26.99
CA TRP A 268 -1.76 28.15 26.97
C TRP A 268 -1.03 28.23 25.61
N LEU A 269 -1.41 27.39 24.66
CA LEU A 269 -0.76 27.30 23.34
C LEU A 269 -1.81 27.21 22.24
N LYS A 270 -1.65 28.05 21.22
CA LYS A 270 -2.33 27.90 19.94
C LYS A 270 -1.27 27.77 18.87
N CYS A 271 -1.39 26.77 18.01
CA CYS A 271 -0.49 26.64 16.88
C CYS A 271 -1.26 26.43 15.57
N GLN A 272 -0.68 26.92 14.50
CA GLN A 272 -1.18 26.75 13.15
C GLN A 272 -0.02 26.37 12.25
N ALA A 273 -0.20 25.33 11.46
CA ALA A 273 0.78 24.92 10.48
C ALA A 273 0.17 24.86 9.09
N ALA A 274 0.88 25.39 8.10
CA ALA A 274 0.46 25.41 6.71
C ALA A 274 1.69 25.48 5.79
N GLY A 275 1.69 24.74 4.72
CA GLY A 275 2.81 24.67 3.79
C GLY A 275 4.10 24.30 4.52
N GLY A 276 5.10 25.16 4.46
CA GLY A 276 6.39 24.99 5.14
C GLY A 276 6.56 25.81 6.43
N LEU A 277 5.48 26.29 7.06
CA LEU A 277 5.49 27.17 8.22
C LEU A 277 4.66 26.60 9.38
N LEU A 278 5.15 26.79 10.60
CA LEU A 278 4.46 26.58 11.86
C LEU A 278 4.48 27.89 12.66
N ASP A 279 3.30 28.35 13.10
CA ASP A 279 3.07 29.57 13.89
C ASP A 279 2.34 29.26 15.18
#